data_102289c1e30bf29ec85aa55813af062a
#
_entry.id   102289c1e30bf29ec85aa55813af062a
#
_cell.length_a   1.000
_cell.length_b   1.000
_cell.length_c   1.000
_cell.angle_alpha   90.00
_cell.angle_beta   90.00
_cell.angle_gamma   90.00
#
_symmetry.space_group_name_H-M   'P 1'
#
loop_
_entity.id
_entity.type
_entity.pdbx_description
1 polymer ?
#
loop_
_entity_poly.entity_id
_entity_poly.type
_entity_poly.pdbx_seq_one_letter_code
_entity_poly.pdbx_strand_id
1 'polypeptide(L)'
;MGNGLRCGQSRLGGVTLLECLITLAIVAILMSIGVPAYRDQLAAARARAGAQQLYAAMQYARSMAQTHGAVVTLCPVIDPSNPALKCAGHFGQAFAAIKHRGDDSQLLRVWPPVPGVTVTNRSGSNWVTGELRWNPQGVGRRNLTLSVCALGHNSSVITNRLGRPRLARDWGVCPSGVPR
;
A
#
# COMPACT_ATOMS: atom_id res chain seq x y z
N MET A 1 -23.26 68.28 -20.06
CA MET A 1 -22.63 67.16 -20.77
C MET A 1 -22.67 65.93 -19.82
N GLY A 2 -23.71 65.09 -19.95
CA GLY A 2 -23.90 63.93 -19.11
C GLY A 2 -23.65 62.66 -19.90
N ASN A 3 -22.55 61.96 -19.61
CA ASN A 3 -22.25 60.63 -20.19
C ASN A 3 -23.03 59.54 -19.40
N GLY A 4 -24.12 59.09 -19.99
CA GLY A 4 -24.87 57.93 -19.51
C GLY A 4 -24.11 56.63 -19.77
N LEU A 5 -23.60 56.01 -18.69
CA LEU A 5 -23.08 54.66 -18.66
C LEU A 5 -24.23 53.67 -18.96
N ARG A 6 -24.29 53.12 -20.14
CA ARG A 6 -25.21 52.01 -20.49
C ARG A 6 -24.66 50.73 -19.84
N CYS A 7 -25.30 50.32 -18.72
CA CYS A 7 -25.11 49.01 -18.13
C CYS A 7 -25.66 47.95 -19.10
N GLY A 8 -24.77 47.18 -19.73
CA GLY A 8 -25.16 46.07 -20.62
C GLY A 8 -25.87 45.01 -19.81
N GLN A 9 -27.17 44.83 -20.00
CA GLN A 9 -27.94 43.71 -19.50
C GLN A 9 -27.43 42.40 -20.14
N SER A 10 -26.60 41.67 -19.46
CA SER A 10 -26.31 40.26 -19.79
C SER A 10 -27.60 39.46 -19.72
N ARG A 11 -28.10 38.98 -20.84
CA ARG A 11 -29.25 38.08 -20.91
C ARG A 11 -28.82 36.78 -20.20
N LEU A 12 -29.35 36.49 -19.01
CA LEU A 12 -29.31 35.21 -18.37
C LEU A 12 -30.18 34.26 -19.21
N GLY A 13 -29.55 33.53 -20.14
CA GLY A 13 -30.21 32.44 -20.85
C GLY A 13 -30.53 31.32 -19.89
N GLY A 14 -31.81 31.00 -19.70
CA GLY A 14 -32.25 29.85 -18.92
C GLY A 14 -31.84 28.54 -19.61
N VAL A 15 -31.36 27.56 -18.84
CA VAL A 15 -31.06 26.20 -19.36
C VAL A 15 -32.39 25.50 -19.64
N THR A 16 -32.53 24.89 -20.81
CA THR A 16 -33.73 24.12 -21.15
C THR A 16 -33.73 22.74 -20.51
N LEU A 17 -34.90 22.19 -20.22
CA LEU A 17 -35.03 20.83 -19.65
C LEU A 17 -34.41 19.78 -20.58
N LEU A 18 -34.53 19.98 -21.91
CA LEU A 18 -33.90 19.10 -22.91
C LEU A 18 -32.36 19.11 -22.79
N GLU A 19 -31.76 20.29 -22.60
CA GLU A 19 -30.32 20.43 -22.46
C GLU A 19 -29.80 19.71 -21.18
N CYS A 20 -30.55 19.80 -20.07
CA CYS A 20 -30.24 19.04 -18.85
C CYS A 20 -30.33 17.52 -19.09
N LEU A 21 -31.32 17.04 -19.82
CA LEU A 21 -31.45 15.61 -20.12
C LEU A 21 -30.31 15.10 -20.98
N ILE A 22 -29.91 15.86 -22.03
CA ILE A 22 -28.78 15.49 -22.88
C ILE A 22 -27.48 15.48 -22.10
N THR A 23 -27.23 16.49 -21.27
CA THR A 23 -26.01 16.54 -20.45
C THR A 23 -25.93 15.39 -19.45
N LEU A 24 -27.06 15.04 -18.79
CA LEU A 24 -27.12 13.89 -17.88
C LEU A 24 -26.87 12.57 -18.63
N ALA A 25 -27.41 12.40 -19.82
CA ALA A 25 -27.18 11.22 -20.65
C ALA A 25 -25.69 11.06 -21.01
N ILE A 26 -25.05 12.15 -21.43
CA ILE A 26 -23.61 12.15 -21.75
C ILE A 26 -22.78 11.82 -20.50
N VAL A 27 -23.07 12.44 -19.37
CA VAL A 27 -22.37 12.16 -18.10
C VAL A 27 -22.52 10.70 -17.68
N ALA A 28 -23.73 10.14 -17.81
CA ALA A 28 -23.98 8.72 -17.49
C ALA A 28 -23.14 7.78 -18.36
N ILE A 29 -23.03 8.06 -19.66
CA ILE A 29 -22.18 7.28 -20.58
C ILE A 29 -20.70 7.40 -20.20
N LEU A 30 -20.21 8.60 -19.94
CA LEU A 30 -18.81 8.82 -19.55
C LEU A 30 -18.48 8.13 -18.22
N MET A 31 -19.37 8.18 -17.23
CA MET A 31 -19.17 7.53 -15.94
C MET A 31 -19.19 6.01 -16.05
N SER A 32 -19.96 5.42 -16.96
CA SER A 32 -20.01 3.97 -17.13
C SER A 32 -18.66 3.37 -17.54
N ILE A 33 -17.82 4.11 -18.24
CA ILE A 33 -16.46 3.72 -18.68
C ILE A 33 -15.40 4.25 -17.72
N GLY A 34 -15.54 5.50 -17.27
CA GLY A 34 -14.54 6.19 -16.46
C GLY A 34 -14.39 5.61 -15.06
N VAL A 35 -15.50 5.26 -14.41
CA VAL A 35 -15.46 4.72 -13.03
C VAL A 35 -14.72 3.38 -12.94
N PRO A 36 -14.98 2.36 -13.77
CA PRO A 36 -14.24 1.11 -13.69
C PRO A 36 -12.74 1.30 -14.02
N ALA A 37 -12.41 2.09 -15.03
CA ALA A 37 -11.02 2.39 -15.36
C ALA A 37 -10.26 3.09 -14.22
N TYR A 38 -10.91 4.04 -13.54
CA TYR A 38 -10.34 4.72 -12.39
C TYR A 38 -10.09 3.76 -11.20
N ARG A 39 -11.04 2.86 -10.92
CA ARG A 39 -10.91 1.85 -9.86
C ARG A 39 -9.74 0.90 -10.11
N ASP A 40 -9.55 0.50 -11.35
CA ASP A 40 -8.45 -0.37 -11.77
C ASP A 40 -7.09 0.31 -11.57
N GLN A 41 -6.94 1.56 -12.02
CA GLN A 41 -5.73 2.35 -11.80
C GLN A 41 -5.44 2.58 -10.31
N LEU A 42 -6.48 2.85 -9.51
CA LEU A 42 -6.34 3.04 -8.07
C LEU A 42 -5.87 1.74 -7.38
N ALA A 43 -6.38 0.59 -7.80
CA ALA A 43 -5.94 -0.71 -7.30
C ALA A 43 -4.46 -0.97 -7.64
N ALA A 44 -4.06 -0.72 -8.88
CA ALA A 44 -2.65 -0.82 -9.28
C ALA A 44 -1.74 0.11 -8.47
N ALA A 45 -2.19 1.34 -8.21
CA ALA A 45 -1.45 2.30 -7.38
C ALA A 45 -1.32 1.82 -5.92
N ARG A 46 -2.39 1.25 -5.34
CA ARG A 46 -2.38 0.68 -3.98
C ARG A 46 -1.44 -0.52 -3.85
N ALA A 47 -1.44 -1.44 -4.82
CA ALA A 47 -0.51 -2.56 -4.82
C ALA A 47 0.95 -2.09 -4.85
N ARG A 48 1.26 -1.09 -5.68
CA ARG A 48 2.60 -0.48 -5.74
C ARG A 48 2.97 0.22 -4.43
N ALA A 49 2.06 1.02 -3.86
CA ALA A 49 2.28 1.72 -2.60
C ALA A 49 2.55 0.74 -1.45
N GLY A 50 1.76 -0.33 -1.32
CA GLY A 50 1.97 -1.37 -0.33
C GLY A 50 3.31 -2.09 -0.49
N ALA A 51 3.71 -2.41 -1.74
CA ALA A 51 5.01 -3.01 -2.02
C ALA A 51 6.17 -2.06 -1.70
N GLN A 52 6.06 -0.78 -2.04
CA GLN A 52 7.06 0.23 -1.71
C GLN A 52 7.20 0.44 -0.20
N GLN A 53 6.07 0.48 0.53
CA GLN A 53 6.07 0.58 1.99
C GLN A 53 6.77 -0.61 2.64
N LEU A 54 6.46 -1.83 2.20
CA LEU A 54 7.08 -3.05 2.70
C LEU A 54 8.57 -3.12 2.36
N TYR A 55 8.94 -2.74 1.14
CA TYR A 55 10.33 -2.61 0.72
C TYR A 55 11.10 -1.61 1.59
N ALA A 56 10.55 -0.42 1.81
CA ALA A 56 11.16 0.60 2.66
C ALA A 56 11.31 0.13 4.11
N ALA A 57 10.32 -0.59 4.64
CA ALA A 57 10.39 -1.17 5.97
C ALA A 57 11.49 -2.23 6.11
N MET A 58 11.67 -3.09 5.10
CA MET A 58 12.76 -4.07 5.08
C MET A 58 14.14 -3.39 4.99
N GLN A 59 14.27 -2.36 4.16
CA GLN A 59 15.50 -1.57 4.07
C GLN A 59 15.80 -0.86 5.41
N TYR A 60 14.78 -0.29 6.02
CA TYR A 60 14.90 0.35 7.33
C TYR A 60 15.36 -0.64 8.40
N ALA A 61 14.69 -1.80 8.51
CA ALA A 61 15.05 -2.83 9.49
C ALA A 61 16.49 -3.31 9.31
N ARG A 62 16.92 -3.53 8.07
CA ARG A 62 18.29 -3.90 7.72
C ARG A 62 19.29 -2.81 8.12
N SER A 63 19.02 -1.56 7.77
CA SER A 63 19.87 -0.42 8.11
C SER A 63 20.00 -0.26 9.62
N MET A 64 18.87 -0.36 10.36
CA MET A 64 18.88 -0.27 11.82
C MET A 64 19.66 -1.41 12.47
N ALA A 65 19.61 -2.63 11.92
CA ALA A 65 20.40 -3.74 12.42
C ALA A 65 21.91 -3.44 12.31
N GLN A 66 22.33 -2.90 11.17
CA GLN A 66 23.74 -2.53 10.95
C GLN A 66 24.19 -1.34 11.80
N THR A 67 23.37 -0.30 11.90
CA THR A 67 23.69 0.92 12.65
C THR A 67 23.79 0.67 14.14
N HIS A 68 22.87 -0.16 14.69
CA HIS A 68 22.85 -0.45 16.13
C HIS A 68 23.68 -1.67 16.54
N GLY A 69 24.26 -2.41 15.57
CA GLY A 69 24.97 -3.66 15.87
C GLY A 69 24.10 -4.70 16.60
N ALA A 70 22.79 -4.70 16.33
CA ALA A 70 21.81 -5.50 17.05
C ALA A 70 20.89 -6.25 16.07
N VAL A 71 20.21 -7.29 16.55
CA VAL A 71 19.18 -7.97 15.75
C VAL A 71 17.95 -7.07 15.62
N VAL A 72 17.47 -6.88 14.41
CA VAL A 72 16.20 -6.18 14.14
C VAL A 72 15.24 -7.15 13.47
N THR A 73 14.04 -7.19 13.99
CA THR A 73 12.93 -8.01 13.50
C THR A 73 11.86 -7.10 12.90
N LEU A 74 11.41 -7.41 11.69
CA LEU A 74 10.20 -6.84 11.09
C LEU A 74 9.10 -7.90 11.17
N CYS A 75 8.01 -7.59 11.83
CA CYS A 75 6.91 -8.53 11.99
C CYS A 75 5.54 -7.85 11.96
N PRO A 76 4.48 -8.56 11.53
CA PRO A 76 3.13 -8.05 11.62
C PRO A 76 2.71 -7.89 13.08
N VAL A 77 1.86 -6.89 13.34
CA VAL A 77 1.30 -6.57 14.65
C VAL A 77 -0.21 -6.34 14.53
N ILE A 78 -0.98 -6.93 15.44
CA ILE A 78 -2.45 -6.78 15.44
C ILE A 78 -2.83 -5.44 16.04
N ASP A 79 -2.22 -5.07 17.15
CA ASP A 79 -2.47 -3.82 17.86
C ASP A 79 -1.17 -3.01 17.99
N PRO A 80 -0.97 -2.02 17.12
CA PRO A 80 0.23 -1.19 17.17
C PRO A 80 0.28 -0.22 18.35
N SER A 81 -0.82 -0.03 19.10
CA SER A 81 -0.89 0.83 20.28
C SER A 81 -0.48 0.12 21.57
N ASN A 82 -0.38 -1.22 21.55
CA ASN A 82 -0.01 -2.01 22.72
C ASN A 82 1.51 -1.89 22.99
N PRO A 83 1.93 -1.41 24.16
CA PRO A 83 3.35 -1.30 24.51
C PRO A 83 4.07 -2.67 24.56
N ALA A 84 3.35 -3.75 24.84
CA ALA A 84 3.85 -5.12 24.77
C ALA A 84 3.66 -5.72 23.37
N LEU A 85 4.23 -5.06 22.36
CA LEU A 85 4.13 -5.48 20.96
C LEU A 85 4.53 -6.94 20.77
N LYS A 86 3.54 -7.77 20.44
CA LYS A 86 3.77 -9.17 20.04
C LYS A 86 3.66 -9.31 18.54
N CYS A 87 4.63 -9.98 17.95
CA CYS A 87 4.58 -10.36 16.54
C CYS A 87 3.44 -11.37 16.32
N ALA A 88 2.36 -10.92 15.70
CA ALA A 88 1.19 -11.74 15.43
C ALA A 88 0.44 -11.20 14.21
N GLY A 89 -0.30 -12.07 13.51
CA GLY A 89 -1.05 -11.70 12.32
C GLY A 89 -0.27 -11.88 11.01
N HIS A 90 -0.55 -11.05 10.03
CA HIS A 90 0.02 -11.15 8.68
C HIS A 90 0.42 -9.77 8.13
N PHE A 91 1.34 -9.72 7.16
CA PHE A 91 1.88 -8.47 6.59
C PHE A 91 0.88 -7.61 5.79
N GLY A 92 -0.35 -8.05 5.60
CA GLY A 92 -1.44 -7.20 5.10
C GLY A 92 -2.06 -6.29 6.17
N GLN A 93 -1.69 -6.50 7.45
CA GLN A 93 -2.04 -5.66 8.60
C GLN A 93 -0.93 -4.65 8.88
N ALA A 94 -0.98 -3.96 10.03
CA ALA A 94 0.14 -3.17 10.51
C ALA A 94 1.37 -4.07 10.77
N PHE A 95 2.56 -3.54 10.60
CA PHE A 95 3.80 -4.24 10.92
C PHE A 95 4.80 -3.30 11.56
N ALA A 96 5.70 -3.85 12.37
CA ALA A 96 6.63 -3.09 13.18
C ALA A 96 8.07 -3.59 13.03
N ALA A 97 9.03 -2.67 13.15
CA ALA A 97 10.43 -2.98 13.32
C ALA A 97 10.79 -2.93 14.81
N ILE A 98 11.32 -4.01 15.32
CA ILE A 98 11.67 -4.19 16.73
C ILE A 98 13.15 -4.53 16.81
N LYS A 99 13.91 -3.78 17.62
CA LYS A 99 15.30 -4.04 17.92
C LYS A 99 15.40 -4.91 19.16
N HIS A 100 16.22 -5.95 19.10
CA HIS A 100 16.50 -6.85 20.25
C HIS A 100 17.92 -6.65 20.74
N ARG A 101 18.06 -6.47 22.06
CA ARG A 101 19.36 -6.36 22.73
C ARG A 101 19.32 -7.19 24.02
N GLY A 102 19.82 -8.43 23.96
CA GLY A 102 19.61 -9.41 25.04
C GLY A 102 18.12 -9.69 25.21
N ASP A 103 17.63 -9.58 26.42
CA ASP A 103 16.21 -9.76 26.76
C ASP A 103 15.34 -8.51 26.49
N ASP A 104 15.98 -7.36 26.22
CA ASP A 104 15.27 -6.12 25.92
C ASP A 104 14.83 -6.04 24.47
N SER A 105 13.59 -5.60 24.26
CA SER A 105 13.02 -5.35 22.96
C SER A 105 12.53 -3.91 22.86
N GLN A 106 13.03 -3.19 21.88
CA GLN A 106 12.68 -1.79 21.63
C GLN A 106 11.94 -1.65 20.32
N LEU A 107 10.74 -1.08 20.35
CA LEU A 107 10.03 -0.66 19.15
C LEU A 107 10.79 0.48 18.47
N LEU A 108 11.11 0.30 17.17
CA LEU A 108 11.75 1.34 16.36
C LEU A 108 10.73 2.12 15.53
N ARG A 109 9.85 1.40 14.84
CA ARG A 109 8.86 2.02 13.94
C ARG A 109 7.71 1.08 13.65
N VAL A 110 6.52 1.67 13.45
CA VAL A 110 5.31 0.98 12.98
C VAL A 110 4.90 1.56 11.61
N TRP A 111 4.42 0.69 10.74
CA TRP A 111 3.79 1.05 9.46
C TRP A 111 2.33 0.62 9.49
N PRO A 112 1.41 1.54 9.17
CA PRO A 112 -0.01 1.21 9.09
C PRO A 112 -0.29 0.34 7.86
N PRO A 113 -1.41 -0.42 7.85
CA PRO A 113 -1.84 -1.15 6.67
C PRO A 113 -2.22 -0.21 5.53
N VAL A 114 -1.98 -0.63 4.29
CA VAL A 114 -2.51 0.05 3.10
C VAL A 114 -3.91 -0.49 2.82
N PRO A 115 -4.96 0.34 2.81
CA PRO A 115 -6.33 -0.13 2.61
C PRO A 115 -6.52 -0.87 1.28
N GLY A 116 -7.19 -2.03 1.34
CA GLY A 116 -7.48 -2.84 0.16
C GLY A 116 -6.28 -3.57 -0.43
N VAL A 117 -5.17 -3.66 0.34
CA VAL A 117 -3.98 -4.43 -0.03
C VAL A 117 -3.91 -5.72 0.77
N THR A 118 -3.60 -6.82 0.10
CA THR A 118 -3.32 -8.12 0.69
C THR A 118 -1.87 -8.49 0.47
N VAL A 119 -1.23 -9.16 1.44
CA VAL A 119 0.15 -9.62 1.33
C VAL A 119 0.20 -11.12 1.54
N THR A 120 0.53 -11.84 0.47
CA THR A 120 0.56 -13.30 0.45
C THR A 120 1.94 -13.82 0.03
N ASN A 121 2.11 -15.13 0.10
CA ASN A 121 3.28 -15.80 -0.47
C ASN A 121 3.28 -15.68 -2.01
N ARG A 122 4.35 -16.15 -2.65
CA ARG A 122 4.51 -16.07 -4.11
C ARG A 122 3.35 -16.71 -4.89
N SER A 123 2.79 -17.80 -4.40
CA SER A 123 1.68 -18.52 -5.05
C SER A 123 0.30 -17.90 -4.79
N GLY A 124 0.19 -16.90 -3.92
CA GLY A 124 -1.10 -16.32 -3.55
C GLY A 124 -1.93 -17.17 -2.59
N SER A 125 -1.43 -18.35 -2.20
CA SER A 125 -2.20 -19.35 -1.44
C SER A 125 -2.30 -19.08 0.05
N ASN A 126 -1.28 -18.46 0.65
CA ASN A 126 -1.20 -18.26 2.10
C ASN A 126 -0.79 -16.85 2.45
N TRP A 127 -1.35 -16.35 3.54
CA TRP A 127 -0.89 -15.11 4.18
C TRP A 127 0.55 -15.27 4.65
N VAL A 128 1.35 -14.21 4.47
CA VAL A 128 2.70 -14.20 5.03
C VAL A 128 2.62 -13.78 6.49
N THR A 129 2.92 -14.73 7.34
CA THR A 129 2.98 -14.58 8.79
C THR A 129 4.42 -14.71 9.27
N GLY A 130 4.64 -14.42 10.55
CA GLY A 130 5.92 -14.58 11.21
C GLY A 130 6.86 -13.40 11.02
N GLU A 131 8.13 -13.65 11.31
CA GLU A 131 9.13 -12.61 11.45
C GLU A 131 10.17 -12.64 10.33
N LEU A 132 10.58 -11.45 9.92
CA LEU A 132 11.76 -11.22 9.07
C LEU A 132 12.87 -10.63 9.95
N ARG A 133 13.99 -11.34 10.09
CA ARG A 133 15.08 -10.97 10.98
C ARG A 133 16.33 -10.61 10.21
N TRP A 134 16.99 -9.54 10.63
CA TRP A 134 18.34 -9.13 10.20
C TRP A 134 19.29 -9.17 11.37
N ASN A 135 20.45 -9.79 11.16
CA ASN A 135 21.54 -9.78 12.12
C ASN A 135 22.30 -8.43 12.09
N PRO A 136 23.25 -8.18 13.01
CA PRO A 136 24.05 -6.95 13.04
C PRO A 136 24.81 -6.64 11.74
N GLN A 137 25.08 -7.63 10.91
CA GLN A 137 25.71 -7.45 9.59
C GLN A 137 24.68 -7.14 8.49
N GLY A 138 23.40 -7.05 8.83
CA GLY A 138 22.32 -6.81 7.87
C GLY A 138 21.99 -8.00 6.99
N VAL A 139 22.38 -9.20 7.40
CA VAL A 139 22.07 -10.46 6.70
C VAL A 139 20.74 -11.02 7.20
N GLY A 140 19.86 -11.33 6.26
CA GLY A 140 18.60 -12.04 6.54
C GLY A 140 18.79 -13.54 6.54
N ARG A 141 17.79 -14.29 7.03
CA ARG A 141 17.87 -15.76 7.09
C ARG A 141 17.08 -16.47 6.01
N ARG A 142 16.23 -15.76 5.26
CA ARG A 142 15.24 -16.40 4.37
C ARG A 142 15.25 -15.79 2.97
N ASN A 143 15.08 -16.66 1.97
CA ASN A 143 14.61 -16.23 0.66
C ASN A 143 13.08 -16.18 0.73
N LEU A 144 12.49 -15.05 0.45
CA LEU A 144 11.05 -14.87 0.54
C LEU A 144 10.57 -13.95 -0.57
N THR A 145 9.43 -14.29 -1.14
CA THR A 145 8.67 -13.42 -2.04
C THR A 145 7.36 -13.09 -1.37
N LEU A 146 7.10 -11.80 -1.20
CA LEU A 146 5.82 -11.28 -0.72
C LEU A 146 5.08 -10.69 -1.91
N SER A 147 3.96 -11.29 -2.23
CA SER A 147 3.04 -10.80 -3.26
C SER A 147 2.09 -9.79 -2.63
N VAL A 148 2.23 -8.54 -3.03
CA VAL A 148 1.37 -7.45 -2.58
C VAL A 148 0.32 -7.22 -3.65
N CYS A 149 -0.93 -7.48 -3.31
CA CYS A 149 -2.05 -7.51 -4.24
C CYS A 149 -3.16 -6.53 -3.87
N ALA A 150 -3.75 -5.90 -4.90
CA ALA A 150 -4.98 -5.13 -4.79
C ALA A 150 -5.81 -5.34 -6.07
N LEU A 151 -7.03 -5.85 -5.93
CA LEU A 151 -7.98 -6.13 -7.04
C LEU A 151 -7.32 -6.84 -8.25
N GLY A 152 -6.45 -7.82 -7.99
CA GLY A 152 -5.77 -8.60 -9.04
C GLY A 152 -4.44 -8.01 -9.53
N HIS A 153 -4.13 -6.75 -9.23
CA HIS A 153 -2.81 -6.17 -9.52
C HIS A 153 -1.77 -6.65 -8.53
N ASN A 154 -0.63 -7.12 -9.02
CA ASN A 154 0.49 -7.60 -8.22
C ASN A 154 1.69 -6.66 -8.29
N SER A 155 2.29 -6.42 -7.13
CA SER A 155 3.63 -5.85 -7.01
C SER A 155 4.36 -6.60 -5.89
N SER A 156 5.46 -7.26 -6.20
CA SER A 156 6.12 -8.16 -5.26
C SER A 156 7.36 -7.54 -4.64
N VAL A 157 7.61 -7.90 -3.38
CA VAL A 157 8.88 -7.65 -2.70
C VAL A 157 9.60 -8.98 -2.51
N ILE A 158 10.81 -9.08 -3.03
CA ILE A 158 11.64 -10.28 -2.95
C ILE A 158 12.82 -9.97 -2.07
N THR A 159 13.05 -10.78 -1.04
CA THR A 159 14.26 -10.73 -0.22
C THR A 159 15.07 -12.00 -0.38
N ASN A 160 16.40 -11.88 -0.36
CA ASN A 160 17.33 -13.00 -0.41
C ASN A 160 17.95 -13.26 0.98
N ARG A 161 18.74 -14.32 1.10
CA ARG A 161 19.47 -14.66 2.34
C ARG A 161 20.44 -13.57 2.80
N LEU A 162 20.92 -12.71 1.88
CA LEU A 162 21.75 -11.56 2.24
C LEU A 162 20.95 -10.40 2.83
N GLY A 163 19.64 -10.56 2.99
CA GLY A 163 18.77 -9.55 3.59
C GLY A 163 18.51 -8.33 2.69
N ARG A 164 18.81 -8.44 1.38
CA ARG A 164 18.60 -7.35 0.41
C ARG A 164 17.23 -7.49 -0.25
N PRO A 165 16.26 -6.62 0.06
CA PRO A 165 14.99 -6.59 -0.64
C PRO A 165 15.14 -5.97 -2.03
N ARG A 166 14.27 -6.39 -2.95
CA ARG A 166 14.09 -5.79 -4.27
C ARG A 166 12.61 -5.78 -4.64
N LEU A 167 12.19 -4.79 -5.40
CA LEU A 167 10.85 -4.76 -6.00
C LEU A 167 10.86 -5.55 -7.32
N ALA A 168 9.75 -6.26 -7.57
CA ALA A 168 9.50 -6.93 -8.83
C ALA A 168 8.02 -6.75 -9.19
N ARG A 169 7.74 -6.46 -10.47
CA ARG A 169 6.37 -6.41 -10.99
C ARG A 169 5.99 -7.81 -11.43
N ASP A 170 4.73 -8.18 -11.20
CA ASP A 170 4.10 -9.42 -11.72
C ASP A 170 4.88 -10.72 -11.44
N TRP A 171 5.66 -10.73 -10.35
CA TRP A 171 6.45 -11.89 -9.97
C TRP A 171 5.72 -12.89 -9.08
N GLY A 172 4.64 -12.46 -8.43
CA GLY A 172 3.78 -13.28 -7.59
C GLY A 172 2.39 -13.44 -8.18
N VAL A 173 1.59 -14.28 -7.55
CA VAL A 173 0.19 -14.49 -7.90
C VAL A 173 -0.69 -13.86 -6.83
N CYS A 174 -1.76 -13.20 -7.26
CA CYS A 174 -2.77 -12.70 -6.34
C CYS A 174 -3.74 -13.82 -5.96
N PRO A 175 -4.24 -13.84 -4.70
CA PRO A 175 -5.19 -14.87 -4.29
C PRO A 175 -6.45 -14.82 -5.17
N SER A 176 -6.86 -15.97 -5.67
CA SER A 176 -8.14 -16.16 -6.35
C SER A 176 -9.24 -16.11 -5.28
N GLY A 177 -10.07 -15.04 -5.27
CA GLY A 177 -11.21 -14.95 -4.35
C GLY A 177 -11.26 -13.72 -3.46
N VAL A 178 -10.37 -12.75 -3.63
CA VAL A 178 -10.59 -11.42 -3.03
C VAL A 178 -11.75 -10.76 -3.79
N PRO A 179 -12.88 -10.40 -3.16
CA PRO A 179 -14.00 -9.77 -3.85
C PRO A 179 -13.52 -8.51 -4.55
N ARG A 180 -13.88 -8.39 -5.82
CA ARG A 180 -13.62 -7.23 -6.67
C ARG A 180 -14.39 -6.01 -6.21
#